data_806855ee9cf7dd6f6337cc3d13f68830
#
_entry.id   806855ee9cf7dd6f6337cc3d13f68830
#
_cell.length_a   1.000
_cell.length_b   1.000
_cell.length_c   1.000
_cell.angle_alpha   90.00
_cell.angle_beta   90.00
_cell.angle_gamma   90.00
#
_symmetry.space_group_name_H-M   'P 1'
#
loop_
_entity.id
_entity.type
_entity.pdbx_description
1 polymer ?
#
loop_
_entity_poly.entity_id
_entity_poly.type
_entity_poly.pdbx_seq_one_letter_code
_entity_poly.pdbx_strand_id
1 'polypeptide(L)'
;MIYWIWLTQIPFIGPVTTRYLIKELGDAEKIYQADYETLSGMSGLSARQRESIIRNYSLEKAKRIMDDCQNKNISILCWNDERYPLHAREPADAPPMLYYKGNIKKMDQTVGIVGARRCSQKAKQETVFLASEYAKTRIAVVSGMAKGIDSYAHTACLNAGGYTIAILGNGLDICYPSEHHKLMKCIEEKVCSVRIPTRNSTIQIHVPRRNRLISSWSDKLIIIQAGKGSGALITAEYSRKYGRKVEMMWKNF
;
A
#
# COMPACT_ATOMS: atom_id res chain seq x y z
N MET A 1 -12.91 14.24 2.53
CA MET A 1 -11.61 13.85 1.93
C MET A 1 -10.46 14.75 2.36
N ILE A 2 -10.60 16.06 2.32
CA ILE A 2 -9.56 17.05 2.66
C ILE A 2 -8.99 16.84 4.08
N TYR A 3 -9.82 16.52 5.06
CA TYR A 3 -9.41 16.27 6.45
C TYR A 3 -8.53 15.02 6.60
N TRP A 4 -8.74 13.98 5.77
CA TRP A 4 -7.86 12.81 5.73
C TRP A 4 -6.47 13.17 5.22
N ILE A 5 -6.40 14.00 4.15
CA ILE A 5 -5.11 14.50 3.64
C ILE A 5 -4.42 15.33 4.72
N TRP A 6 -5.13 16.31 5.32
CA TRP A 6 -4.64 17.16 6.39
C TRP A 6 -4.05 16.34 7.54
N LEU A 7 -4.79 15.35 8.04
CA LEU A 7 -4.36 14.50 9.16
C LEU A 7 -3.03 13.77 8.88
N THR A 8 -2.81 13.33 7.64
CA THR A 8 -1.53 12.69 7.26
C THR A 8 -0.35 13.66 7.20
N GLN A 9 -0.60 14.96 7.15
CA GLN A 9 0.45 15.99 7.07
C GLN A 9 0.88 16.52 8.45
N ILE A 10 0.11 16.26 9.51
CA ILE A 10 0.41 16.76 10.85
C ILE A 10 1.67 16.09 11.39
N PRO A 11 2.69 16.86 11.83
CA PRO A 11 3.88 16.31 12.47
C PRO A 11 3.52 15.45 13.69
N PHE A 12 4.27 14.39 13.93
CA PHE A 12 4.12 13.45 15.06
C PHE A 12 2.80 12.65 15.08
N ILE A 13 1.88 12.86 14.14
CA ILE A 13 0.69 12.06 13.96
C ILE A 13 0.99 10.99 12.87
N GLY A 14 1.26 9.77 13.33
CA GLY A 14 1.49 8.61 12.46
C GLY A 14 0.25 7.71 12.39
N PRO A 15 0.33 6.57 11.67
CA PRO A 15 -0.81 5.66 11.53
C PRO A 15 -1.42 5.20 12.86
N VAL A 16 -0.59 4.87 13.85
CA VAL A 16 -1.05 4.42 15.17
C VAL A 16 -1.87 5.51 15.87
N THR A 17 -1.35 6.75 15.90
CA THR A 17 -2.05 7.89 16.50
C THR A 17 -3.31 8.24 15.72
N THR A 18 -3.25 8.21 14.39
CA THR A 18 -4.44 8.42 13.54
C THR A 18 -5.51 7.39 13.84
N ARG A 19 -5.14 6.11 13.97
CA ARG A 19 -6.07 5.04 14.34
C ARG A 19 -6.75 5.32 15.68
N TYR A 20 -5.97 5.71 16.67
CA TYR A 20 -6.49 6.06 17.98
C TYR A 20 -7.49 7.22 17.88
N LEU A 21 -7.11 8.30 17.20
CA LEU A 21 -7.99 9.47 17.00
C LEU A 21 -9.30 9.13 16.28
N ILE A 22 -9.24 8.34 15.22
CA ILE A 22 -10.42 7.89 14.48
C ILE A 22 -11.31 7.01 15.37
N LYS A 23 -10.73 6.14 16.20
CA LYS A 23 -11.49 5.30 17.13
C LYS A 23 -12.26 6.13 18.15
N GLU A 24 -11.64 7.17 18.71
CA GLU A 24 -12.22 8.00 19.77
C GLU A 24 -13.20 9.05 19.21
N LEU A 25 -12.89 9.68 18.09
CA LEU A 25 -13.66 10.81 17.54
C LEU A 25 -14.50 10.45 16.31
N GLY A 26 -14.27 9.28 15.70
CA GLY A 26 -15.07 8.72 14.60
C GLY A 26 -14.49 8.97 13.21
N ASP A 27 -14.15 10.20 12.83
CA ASP A 27 -13.59 10.52 11.52
C ASP A 27 -12.61 11.69 11.54
N ALA A 28 -11.96 11.92 10.37
CA ALA A 28 -10.94 12.96 10.25
C ALA A 28 -11.50 14.39 10.34
N GLU A 29 -12.76 14.60 10.02
CA GLU A 29 -13.42 15.92 10.14
C GLU A 29 -13.66 16.27 11.60
N LYS A 30 -14.15 15.33 12.41
CA LYS A 30 -14.32 15.52 13.85
C LYS A 30 -12.99 15.74 14.56
N ILE A 31 -11.91 15.09 14.09
CA ILE A 31 -10.56 15.36 14.61
C ILE A 31 -10.12 16.79 14.29
N TYR A 32 -10.44 17.29 13.11
CA TYR A 32 -10.15 18.67 12.71
C TYR A 32 -10.94 19.68 13.55
N GLN A 33 -12.17 19.37 13.87
CA GLN A 33 -13.08 20.22 14.66
C GLN A 33 -12.84 20.15 16.19
N ALA A 34 -12.05 19.17 16.65
CA ALA A 34 -11.79 18.97 18.07
C ALA A 34 -11.01 20.15 18.66
N ASP A 35 -11.51 20.70 19.76
CA ASP A 35 -10.86 21.75 20.51
C ASP A 35 -9.75 21.22 21.44
N TYR A 36 -9.06 22.15 22.10
CA TYR A 36 -7.97 21.80 22.99
C TYR A 36 -8.46 20.96 24.20
N GLU A 37 -9.64 21.24 24.73
CA GLU A 37 -10.22 20.55 25.88
C GLU A 37 -10.50 19.07 25.53
N THR A 38 -11.17 18.83 24.41
CA THR A 38 -11.42 17.47 23.86
C THR A 38 -10.12 16.69 23.71
N LEU A 39 -9.10 17.29 23.05
CA LEU A 39 -7.82 16.63 22.83
C LEU A 39 -7.05 16.42 24.12
N SER A 40 -7.19 17.28 25.14
CA SER A 40 -6.53 17.18 26.44
C SER A 40 -7.11 16.05 27.29
N GLY A 41 -8.39 15.74 27.16
CA GLY A 41 -9.03 14.59 27.78
C GLY A 41 -8.59 13.25 27.22
N MET A 42 -7.87 13.21 26.08
CA MET A 42 -7.48 11.98 25.41
C MET A 42 -6.13 11.46 25.94
N SER A 43 -6.17 10.43 26.79
CA SER A 43 -4.98 9.84 27.44
C SER A 43 -3.97 9.21 26.46
N GLY A 44 -4.42 8.78 25.26
CA GLY A 44 -3.58 8.19 24.22
C GLY A 44 -2.77 9.21 23.39
N LEU A 45 -2.87 10.51 23.69
CA LEU A 45 -2.11 11.57 23.03
C LEU A 45 -1.06 12.16 23.95
N SER A 46 0.18 12.27 23.47
CA SER A 46 1.20 13.06 24.14
C SER A 46 0.92 14.56 24.03
N ALA A 47 1.47 15.38 24.93
CA ALA A 47 1.36 16.84 24.86
C ALA A 47 1.84 17.38 23.49
N ARG A 48 2.95 16.83 22.98
CA ARG A 48 3.50 17.21 21.66
C ARG A 48 2.55 16.92 20.50
N GLN A 49 1.82 15.80 20.57
CA GLN A 49 0.84 15.43 19.55
C GLN A 49 -0.39 16.36 19.57
N ARG A 50 -0.92 16.64 20.78
CA ARG A 50 -2.01 17.61 20.96
C ARG A 50 -1.67 18.98 20.41
N GLU A 51 -0.51 19.51 20.83
CA GLU A 51 -0.01 20.79 20.34
C GLU A 51 0.18 20.79 18.82
N SER A 52 0.67 19.70 18.25
CA SER A 52 0.85 19.57 16.80
C SER A 52 -0.47 19.60 16.03
N ILE A 53 -1.53 18.98 16.56
CA ILE A 53 -2.86 19.07 15.95
C ILE A 53 -3.34 20.51 15.97
N ILE A 54 -3.33 21.15 17.14
CA ILE A 54 -3.83 22.52 17.35
C ILE A 54 -3.07 23.55 16.48
N ARG A 55 -1.74 23.43 16.35
CA ARG A 55 -0.95 24.39 15.56
C ARG A 55 -1.05 24.21 14.04
N ASN A 56 -1.57 23.10 13.55
CA ASN A 56 -1.61 22.80 12.12
C ASN A 56 -3.03 22.82 11.53
N TYR A 57 -3.84 23.80 11.91
CA TYR A 57 -5.22 23.94 11.42
C TYR A 57 -5.34 24.32 9.94
N SER A 58 -4.27 24.80 9.31
CA SER A 58 -4.36 25.23 7.91
C SER A 58 -4.63 24.04 6.98
N LEU A 59 -5.65 24.16 6.16
CA LEU A 59 -6.00 23.20 5.11
C LEU A 59 -5.32 23.51 3.77
N GLU A 60 -4.54 24.60 3.65
CA GLU A 60 -3.93 25.01 2.39
C GLU A 60 -3.04 23.94 1.76
N LYS A 61 -2.23 23.26 2.58
CA LYS A 61 -1.39 22.16 2.09
C LYS A 61 -2.23 20.98 1.62
N ALA A 62 -3.31 20.67 2.34
CA ALA A 62 -4.22 19.59 1.98
C ALA A 62 -4.99 19.89 0.68
N LYS A 63 -5.40 21.15 0.47
CA LYS A 63 -6.02 21.63 -0.78
C LYS A 63 -5.07 21.45 -1.96
N ARG A 64 -3.83 21.94 -1.85
CA ARG A 64 -2.80 21.77 -2.91
C ARG A 64 -2.56 20.30 -3.27
N ILE A 65 -2.46 19.42 -2.25
CA ILE A 65 -2.30 17.98 -2.50
C ILE A 65 -3.54 17.41 -3.21
N MET A 66 -4.73 17.86 -2.85
CA MET A 66 -5.98 17.42 -3.47
C MET A 66 -6.05 17.85 -4.94
N ASP A 67 -5.69 19.10 -5.24
CA ASP A 67 -5.62 19.65 -6.60
C ASP A 67 -4.57 18.89 -7.43
N ASP A 68 -3.39 18.65 -6.88
CA ASP A 68 -2.35 17.84 -7.53
C ASP A 68 -2.82 16.42 -7.84
N CYS A 69 -3.55 15.80 -6.93
CA CYS A 69 -4.15 14.48 -7.15
C CYS A 69 -5.15 14.52 -8.31
N GLN A 70 -6.03 15.52 -8.33
CA GLN A 70 -7.02 15.69 -9.39
C GLN A 70 -6.35 15.88 -10.76
N ASN A 71 -5.36 16.80 -10.85
CA ASN A 71 -4.61 17.09 -12.07
C ASN A 71 -3.85 15.87 -12.61
N LYS A 72 -3.45 14.93 -11.74
CA LYS A 72 -2.70 13.73 -12.09
C LYS A 72 -3.56 12.48 -12.19
N ASN A 73 -4.90 12.60 -12.12
CA ASN A 73 -5.84 11.47 -12.06
C ASN A 73 -5.47 10.47 -10.95
N ILE A 74 -5.09 10.97 -9.78
CA ILE A 74 -4.80 10.18 -8.58
C ILE A 74 -6.01 10.22 -7.67
N SER A 75 -6.51 9.07 -7.30
CA SER A 75 -7.59 8.92 -6.34
C SER A 75 -7.06 8.60 -4.94
N ILE A 76 -7.92 8.78 -3.94
CA ILE A 76 -7.58 8.56 -2.54
C ILE A 76 -8.47 7.47 -1.96
N LEU A 77 -7.86 6.50 -1.28
CA LEU A 77 -8.51 5.43 -0.56
C LEU A 77 -8.28 5.62 0.93
N CYS A 78 -9.35 5.86 1.68
CA CYS A 78 -9.30 6.00 3.13
C CYS A 78 -9.67 4.68 3.81
N TRP A 79 -9.32 4.57 5.05
CA TRP A 79 -9.50 3.37 5.88
C TRP A 79 -10.95 2.91 6.04
N ASN A 80 -11.89 3.86 6.05
CA ASN A 80 -13.32 3.62 6.16
C ASN A 80 -13.98 3.20 4.83
N ASP A 81 -13.24 3.23 3.71
CA ASP A 81 -13.74 2.80 2.41
C ASP A 81 -13.82 1.27 2.35
N GLU A 82 -14.95 0.71 1.91
CA GLU A 82 -15.16 -0.75 1.82
C GLU A 82 -14.17 -1.48 0.90
N ARG A 83 -13.57 -0.76 -0.05
CA ARG A 83 -12.54 -1.29 -0.96
C ARG A 83 -11.17 -1.45 -0.30
N TYR A 84 -10.95 -0.84 0.89
CA TYR A 84 -9.74 -1.08 1.68
C TYR A 84 -9.89 -2.44 2.37
N PRO A 85 -9.05 -3.45 2.08
CA PRO A 85 -9.25 -4.80 2.61
C PRO A 85 -9.26 -4.82 4.14
N LEU A 86 -10.21 -5.56 4.73
CA LEU A 86 -10.36 -5.60 6.19
C LEU A 86 -9.08 -6.09 6.87
N HIS A 87 -8.50 -7.18 6.38
CA HIS A 87 -7.25 -7.73 6.89
C HIS A 87 -6.07 -6.75 6.76
N ALA A 88 -6.08 -5.86 5.76
CA ALA A 88 -5.03 -4.84 5.59
C ALA A 88 -5.12 -3.70 6.63
N ARG A 89 -6.22 -3.61 7.38
CA ARG A 89 -6.42 -2.65 8.48
C ARG A 89 -5.90 -3.18 9.82
N GLU A 90 -5.68 -4.50 9.97
CA GLU A 90 -5.29 -5.12 11.24
C GLU A 90 -3.93 -4.63 11.78
N PRO A 91 -2.87 -4.50 10.96
CA PRO A 91 -1.59 -4.00 11.45
C PRO A 91 -1.72 -2.62 12.09
N ALA A 92 -1.15 -2.44 13.27
CA ALA A 92 -1.23 -1.17 14.01
C ALA A 92 -0.67 0.02 13.22
N ASP A 93 0.28 -0.23 12.31
CA ASP A 93 0.91 0.74 11.42
C ASP A 93 0.31 0.79 10.01
N ALA A 94 -0.87 0.19 9.81
CA ALA A 94 -1.59 0.25 8.53
C ALA A 94 -1.85 1.71 8.15
N PRO A 95 -1.55 2.11 6.90
CA PRO A 95 -1.74 3.49 6.45
C PRO A 95 -3.22 3.88 6.51
N PRO A 96 -3.59 5.00 7.17
CA PRO A 96 -4.99 5.43 7.26
C PRO A 96 -5.55 5.93 5.93
N MET A 97 -4.66 6.24 4.99
CA MET A 97 -4.98 6.73 3.66
C MET A 97 -3.93 6.24 2.66
N LEU A 98 -4.36 5.97 1.45
CA LEU A 98 -3.51 5.57 0.32
C LEU A 98 -3.87 6.40 -0.91
N TYR A 99 -2.89 6.64 -1.77
CA TYR A 99 -3.11 7.15 -3.12
C TYR A 99 -3.18 5.98 -4.10
N TYR A 100 -4.02 6.08 -5.13
CA TYR A 100 -4.10 5.06 -6.16
C TYR A 100 -4.44 5.63 -7.54
N LYS A 101 -4.05 4.89 -8.58
CA LYS A 101 -4.51 5.08 -9.95
C LYS A 101 -5.14 3.79 -10.45
N GLY A 102 -6.13 3.91 -11.30
CA GLY A 102 -6.86 2.78 -11.87
C GLY A 102 -8.17 2.50 -11.14
N ASN A 103 -8.71 1.31 -11.36
CA ASN A 103 -10.01 0.90 -10.83
C ASN A 103 -9.84 -0.02 -9.63
N ILE A 104 -9.83 0.54 -8.41
CA ILE A 104 -9.79 -0.27 -7.19
C ILE A 104 -11.15 -0.91 -6.92
N LYS A 105 -11.15 -2.22 -6.69
CA LYS A 105 -12.34 -3.02 -6.40
C LYS A 105 -12.26 -3.60 -4.99
N LYS A 106 -13.41 -3.92 -4.43
CA LYS A 106 -13.47 -4.78 -3.25
C LYS A 106 -13.00 -6.18 -3.65
N MET A 107 -12.13 -6.76 -2.84
CA MET A 107 -11.53 -8.08 -3.08
C MET A 107 -11.88 -9.01 -1.93
N ASP A 108 -12.33 -10.21 -2.27
CA ASP A 108 -12.66 -11.23 -1.28
C ASP A 108 -11.39 -11.97 -0.82
N GLN A 109 -10.47 -12.24 -1.76
CA GLN A 109 -9.21 -12.94 -1.50
C GLN A 109 -8.06 -12.33 -2.28
N THR A 110 -6.89 -12.34 -1.66
CA THR A 110 -5.68 -11.75 -2.22
C THR A 110 -4.47 -12.67 -2.00
N VAL A 111 -3.55 -12.70 -2.96
CA VAL A 111 -2.27 -13.41 -2.83
C VAL A 111 -1.12 -12.49 -3.17
N GLY A 112 -0.17 -12.35 -2.26
CA GLY A 112 1.10 -11.68 -2.52
C GLY A 112 2.05 -12.62 -3.26
N ILE A 113 2.58 -12.20 -4.40
CA ILE A 113 3.62 -12.95 -5.13
C ILE A 113 4.84 -12.06 -5.26
N VAL A 114 5.95 -12.44 -4.61
CA VAL A 114 7.19 -11.68 -4.60
C VAL A 114 8.40 -12.59 -4.81
N GLY A 115 9.55 -11.99 -5.17
CA GLY A 115 10.76 -12.80 -5.33
C GLY A 115 11.95 -12.03 -5.88
N ALA A 116 12.88 -12.79 -6.48
CA ALA A 116 14.13 -12.28 -7.01
C ALA A 116 13.91 -11.35 -8.21
N ARG A 117 14.69 -10.27 -8.25
CA ARG A 117 14.75 -9.37 -9.43
C ARG A 117 15.41 -10.02 -10.64
N ARG A 118 16.36 -10.91 -10.38
CA ARG A 118 16.99 -11.80 -11.37
C ARG A 118 16.62 -13.22 -10.97
N CYS A 119 15.70 -13.83 -11.68
CA CYS A 119 15.21 -15.17 -11.38
C CYS A 119 15.59 -16.17 -12.46
N SER A 120 15.63 -17.45 -12.08
CA SER A 120 15.83 -18.55 -13.03
C SER A 120 14.64 -18.70 -13.98
N GLN A 121 14.85 -19.37 -15.12
CA GLN A 121 13.76 -19.65 -16.07
C GLN A 121 12.66 -20.50 -15.43
N LYS A 122 13.02 -21.44 -14.57
CA LYS A 122 12.06 -22.27 -13.82
C LYS A 122 11.21 -21.41 -12.87
N ALA A 123 11.83 -20.49 -12.12
CA ALA A 123 11.11 -19.56 -11.25
C ALA A 123 10.17 -18.63 -12.01
N LYS A 124 10.58 -18.18 -13.22
CA LYS A 124 9.70 -17.42 -14.12
C LYS A 124 8.47 -18.23 -14.54
N GLN A 125 8.68 -19.47 -15.00
CA GLN A 125 7.58 -20.37 -15.40
C GLN A 125 6.60 -20.62 -14.26
N GLU A 126 7.10 -20.92 -13.06
CA GLU A 126 6.31 -21.11 -11.84
C GLU A 126 5.50 -19.87 -11.49
N THR A 127 6.11 -18.67 -11.58
CA THR A 127 5.41 -17.40 -11.35
C THR A 127 4.25 -17.21 -12.32
N VAL A 128 4.51 -17.45 -13.61
CA VAL A 128 3.48 -17.31 -14.65
C VAL A 128 2.34 -18.31 -14.42
N PHE A 129 2.66 -19.56 -14.12
CA PHE A 129 1.67 -20.57 -13.82
C PHE A 129 0.79 -20.17 -12.63
N LEU A 130 1.40 -19.89 -11.47
CA LEU A 130 0.65 -19.57 -10.24
C LEU A 130 -0.19 -18.31 -10.39
N ALA A 131 0.38 -17.23 -10.95
CA ALA A 131 -0.36 -15.98 -11.13
C ALA A 131 -1.55 -16.14 -12.08
N SER A 132 -1.43 -16.99 -13.12
CA SER A 132 -2.54 -17.29 -14.03
C SER A 132 -3.61 -18.16 -13.36
N GLU A 133 -3.24 -19.12 -12.54
CA GLU A 133 -4.21 -19.94 -11.79
C GLU A 133 -4.98 -19.09 -10.76
N TYR A 134 -4.31 -18.21 -10.01
CA TYR A 134 -5.00 -17.27 -9.12
C TYR A 134 -5.95 -16.33 -9.87
N ALA A 135 -5.56 -15.85 -11.04
CA ALA A 135 -6.42 -15.04 -11.88
C ALA A 135 -7.71 -15.77 -12.28
N LYS A 136 -7.61 -17.03 -12.70
CA LYS A 136 -8.77 -17.88 -13.08
C LYS A 136 -9.72 -18.12 -11.90
N THR A 137 -9.19 -18.23 -10.68
CA THR A 137 -9.98 -18.41 -9.45
C THR A 137 -10.46 -17.10 -8.83
N ARG A 138 -10.28 -15.95 -9.53
CA ARG A 138 -10.67 -14.60 -9.10
C ARG A 138 -9.97 -14.12 -7.82
N ILE A 139 -8.83 -14.71 -7.48
CA ILE A 139 -7.97 -14.25 -6.39
C ILE A 139 -7.09 -13.13 -6.90
N ALA A 140 -7.11 -11.98 -6.26
CA ALA A 140 -6.32 -10.83 -6.69
C ALA A 140 -4.82 -11.02 -6.40
N VAL A 141 -3.97 -10.74 -7.38
CA VAL A 141 -2.51 -10.82 -7.21
C VAL A 141 -1.96 -9.48 -6.75
N VAL A 142 -1.29 -9.47 -5.60
CA VAL A 142 -0.63 -8.28 -5.03
C VAL A 142 0.88 -8.43 -5.20
N SER A 143 1.54 -7.42 -5.79
CA SER A 143 2.99 -7.42 -5.92
C SER A 143 3.55 -6.00 -6.02
N GLY A 144 4.86 -5.86 -6.21
CA GLY A 144 5.55 -4.58 -6.05
C GLY A 144 6.09 -3.93 -7.31
N MET A 145 5.77 -4.43 -8.49
CA MET A 145 6.25 -3.86 -9.76
C MET A 145 7.78 -3.91 -9.96
N ALA A 146 8.53 -4.64 -9.13
CA ALA A 146 9.97 -4.81 -9.32
C ALA A 146 10.28 -5.66 -10.55
N LYS A 147 11.54 -5.59 -11.04
CA LYS A 147 12.02 -6.53 -12.07
C LYS A 147 11.85 -7.98 -11.62
N GLY A 148 11.73 -8.90 -12.55
CA GLY A 148 11.68 -10.34 -12.31
C GLY A 148 10.31 -10.80 -11.79
N ILE A 149 10.27 -11.49 -10.66
CA ILE A 149 9.07 -12.18 -10.16
C ILE A 149 7.86 -11.25 -10.09
N ASP A 150 8.01 -10.05 -9.54
CA ASP A 150 6.90 -9.10 -9.39
C ASP A 150 6.26 -8.77 -10.75
N SER A 151 7.08 -8.42 -11.75
CA SER A 151 6.57 -8.05 -13.08
C SER A 151 5.98 -9.25 -13.83
N TYR A 152 6.54 -10.44 -13.67
CA TYR A 152 5.97 -11.66 -14.27
C TYR A 152 4.62 -12.01 -13.64
N ALA A 153 4.48 -11.85 -12.33
CA ALA A 153 3.21 -12.08 -11.62
C ALA A 153 2.10 -11.14 -12.13
N HIS A 154 2.39 -9.83 -12.22
CA HIS A 154 1.44 -8.86 -12.76
C HIS A 154 1.06 -9.18 -14.22
N THR A 155 2.06 -9.42 -15.08
CA THR A 155 1.83 -9.70 -16.50
C THR A 155 1.00 -10.95 -16.71
N ALA A 156 1.32 -12.04 -16.01
CA ALA A 156 0.60 -13.30 -16.12
C ALA A 156 -0.85 -13.18 -15.64
N CYS A 157 -1.06 -12.50 -14.51
CA CYS A 157 -2.40 -12.23 -13.99
C CYS A 157 -3.25 -11.42 -14.98
N LEU A 158 -2.70 -10.34 -15.57
CA LEU A 158 -3.38 -9.53 -16.58
C LEU A 158 -3.72 -10.32 -17.85
N ASN A 159 -2.78 -11.13 -18.33
CA ASN A 159 -2.98 -11.94 -19.53
C ASN A 159 -4.04 -13.01 -19.33
N ALA A 160 -4.21 -13.52 -18.11
CA ALA A 160 -5.27 -14.45 -17.75
C ALA A 160 -6.62 -13.76 -17.42
N GLY A 161 -6.74 -12.44 -17.64
CA GLY A 161 -7.95 -11.68 -17.35
C GLY A 161 -8.23 -11.42 -15.87
N GLY A 162 -7.22 -11.65 -15.00
CA GLY A 162 -7.33 -11.49 -13.56
C GLY A 162 -7.15 -10.04 -13.09
N TYR A 163 -7.32 -9.86 -11.79
CA TYR A 163 -7.14 -8.59 -11.12
C TYR A 163 -5.82 -8.55 -10.35
N THR A 164 -5.01 -7.52 -10.58
CA THR A 164 -3.73 -7.38 -9.88
C THR A 164 -3.55 -5.98 -9.32
N ILE A 165 -2.85 -5.87 -8.18
CA ILE A 165 -2.57 -4.61 -7.50
C ILE A 165 -1.06 -4.42 -7.41
N ALA A 166 -0.58 -3.35 -8.02
CA ALA A 166 0.81 -2.95 -7.93
C ALA A 166 1.02 -1.99 -6.75
N ILE A 167 1.70 -2.44 -5.72
CA ILE A 167 2.09 -1.59 -4.60
C ILE A 167 3.42 -0.90 -4.92
N LEU A 168 3.40 0.42 -5.09
CA LEU A 168 4.57 1.18 -5.53
C LEU A 168 5.35 1.77 -4.36
N GLY A 169 6.68 1.78 -4.47
CA GLY A 169 7.59 2.42 -3.51
C GLY A 169 7.93 3.88 -3.86
N ASN A 170 7.54 4.33 -5.04
CA ASN A 170 7.78 5.67 -5.62
C ASN A 170 6.46 6.37 -5.95
N GLY A 171 6.49 7.58 -6.53
CA GLY A 171 5.29 8.30 -6.96
C GLY A 171 4.46 7.50 -7.97
N LEU A 172 3.15 7.70 -7.96
CA LEU A 172 2.24 7.11 -8.96
C LEU A 172 2.43 7.70 -10.37
N ASP A 173 3.13 8.80 -10.48
CA ASP A 173 3.54 9.48 -11.70
C ASP A 173 4.95 9.07 -12.18
N ILE A 174 5.62 8.17 -11.46
CA ILE A 174 6.98 7.71 -11.76
C ILE A 174 6.96 6.21 -12.03
N CYS A 175 7.34 5.81 -13.23
CA CYS A 175 7.54 4.40 -13.55
C CYS A 175 8.93 3.92 -13.12
N TYR A 176 8.98 2.98 -12.19
CA TYR A 176 10.23 2.34 -11.80
C TYR A 176 10.05 0.81 -11.66
N PRO A 177 10.88 0.03 -12.34
CA PRO A 177 11.90 0.46 -13.31
C PRO A 177 11.28 1.04 -14.60
N SER A 178 12.03 1.91 -15.30
CA SER A 178 11.51 2.63 -16.48
C SER A 178 11.06 1.70 -17.61
N GLU A 179 11.64 0.54 -17.74
CA GLU A 179 11.26 -0.49 -18.74
C GLU A 179 9.85 -1.06 -18.53
N HIS A 180 9.24 -0.84 -17.37
CA HIS A 180 7.88 -1.32 -17.06
C HIS A 180 6.78 -0.33 -17.46
N HIS A 181 7.06 0.71 -18.26
CA HIS A 181 6.05 1.68 -18.69
C HIS A 181 4.79 1.06 -19.29
N LYS A 182 4.95 0.08 -20.18
CA LYS A 182 3.81 -0.62 -20.80
C LYS A 182 2.99 -1.39 -19.74
N LEU A 183 3.66 -2.09 -18.83
CA LEU A 183 3.01 -2.84 -17.75
C LEU A 183 2.28 -1.89 -16.79
N MET A 184 2.91 -0.79 -16.39
CA MET A 184 2.31 0.21 -15.51
C MET A 184 1.05 0.81 -16.13
N LYS A 185 1.09 1.17 -17.42
CA LYS A 185 -0.07 1.67 -18.16
C LYS A 185 -1.20 0.65 -18.19
N CYS A 186 -0.92 -0.61 -18.52
CA CYS A 186 -1.93 -1.68 -18.49
C CYS A 186 -2.54 -1.88 -17.09
N ILE A 187 -1.74 -1.75 -16.03
CA ILE A 187 -2.22 -1.85 -14.64
C ILE A 187 -3.12 -0.65 -14.32
N GLU A 188 -2.75 0.57 -14.69
CA GLU A 188 -3.56 1.76 -14.44
C GLU A 188 -4.87 1.78 -15.22
N GLU A 189 -4.89 1.23 -16.44
CA GLU A 189 -6.10 1.16 -17.29
C GLU A 189 -7.09 0.07 -16.85
N LYS A 190 -6.59 -1.10 -16.42
CA LYS A 190 -7.42 -2.29 -16.20
C LYS A 190 -7.65 -2.64 -14.73
N VAL A 191 -6.70 -2.29 -13.86
CA VAL A 191 -6.64 -2.73 -12.48
C VAL A 191 -6.24 -1.58 -11.55
N CYS A 192 -5.25 -1.71 -10.66
CA CYS A 192 -4.90 -0.65 -9.73
C CYS A 192 -3.42 -0.61 -9.36
N SER A 193 -2.86 0.58 -9.28
CA SER A 193 -1.58 0.86 -8.61
C SER A 193 -1.81 1.67 -7.33
N VAL A 194 -1.10 1.33 -6.26
CA VAL A 194 -1.31 1.90 -4.91
C VAL A 194 0.01 2.38 -4.32
N ARG A 195 -0.05 3.51 -3.59
CA ARG A 195 1.09 4.09 -2.87
C ARG A 195 0.68 4.65 -1.51
N ILE A 196 1.60 4.54 -0.53
CA ILE A 196 1.47 5.18 0.78
C ILE A 196 1.78 6.69 0.65
N PRO A 197 1.00 7.59 1.29
CA PRO A 197 1.33 9.00 1.38
C PRO A 197 2.71 9.23 2.01
N THR A 198 3.49 10.12 1.43
CA THR A 198 4.76 10.57 2.00
C THR A 198 4.71 12.07 2.25
N ARG A 199 5.29 12.55 3.34
CA ARG A 199 5.33 13.99 3.68
C ARG A 199 6.23 14.81 2.75
N ASN A 200 7.17 14.14 2.08
CA ASN A 200 8.13 14.77 1.18
C ASN A 200 7.91 14.27 -0.25
N SER A 201 7.88 15.18 -1.20
CA SER A 201 7.78 14.92 -2.65
C SER A 201 9.04 14.32 -3.27
N THR A 202 10.08 14.08 -2.49
CA THR A 202 11.35 13.53 -2.97
C THR A 202 11.21 12.06 -3.41
N ILE A 203 11.88 11.73 -4.50
CA ILE A 203 11.97 10.45 -5.21
C ILE A 203 12.59 9.31 -4.34
N GLN A 204 12.45 9.36 -3.03
CA GLN A 204 12.96 8.27 -2.18
C GLN A 204 12.07 7.04 -2.32
N ILE A 205 12.67 5.98 -2.87
CA ILE A 205 12.04 4.66 -2.97
C ILE A 205 11.91 4.08 -1.55
N HIS A 206 10.72 4.12 -1.00
CA HIS A 206 10.42 3.58 0.33
C HIS A 206 10.13 2.07 0.27
N VAL A 207 11.09 1.28 -0.22
CA VAL A 207 10.94 -0.18 -0.38
C VAL A 207 10.47 -0.88 0.90
N PRO A 208 11.00 -0.62 2.10
CA PRO A 208 10.54 -1.30 3.32
C PRO A 208 9.08 -1.00 3.66
N ARG A 209 8.64 0.26 3.52
CA ARG A 209 7.23 0.65 3.75
C ARG A 209 6.29 0.00 2.73
N ARG A 210 6.70 -0.02 1.47
CA ARG A 210 5.99 -0.68 0.39
C ARG A 210 5.83 -2.19 0.66
N ASN A 211 6.88 -2.86 1.11
CA ASN A 211 6.84 -4.30 1.39
C ASN A 211 5.89 -4.64 2.53
N ARG A 212 5.78 -3.78 3.55
CA ARG A 212 4.75 -3.92 4.60
C ARG A 212 3.34 -3.88 4.00
N LEU A 213 3.11 -2.97 3.04
CA LEU A 213 1.80 -2.85 2.40
C LEU A 213 1.48 -4.09 1.56
N ILE A 214 2.45 -4.65 0.81
CA ILE A 214 2.25 -5.93 0.12
C ILE A 214 1.82 -7.01 1.13
N SER A 215 2.53 -7.13 2.26
CA SER A 215 2.22 -8.11 3.30
C SER A 215 0.84 -7.90 3.91
N SER A 216 0.47 -6.65 4.22
CA SER A 216 -0.83 -6.36 4.84
C SER A 216 -2.01 -6.53 3.86
N TRP A 217 -1.78 -6.34 2.56
CA TRP A 217 -2.79 -6.48 1.51
C TRP A 217 -2.91 -7.88 0.94
N SER A 218 -2.20 -8.85 1.51
CA SER A 218 -2.22 -10.25 1.07
C SER A 218 -2.72 -11.15 2.19
N ASP A 219 -3.69 -12.00 1.90
CA ASP A 219 -4.12 -13.07 2.83
C ASP A 219 -3.03 -14.13 2.96
N LYS A 220 -2.29 -14.37 1.88
CA LYS A 220 -1.19 -15.30 1.78
C LYS A 220 -0.05 -14.70 0.97
N LEU A 221 1.20 -14.96 1.36
CA LEU A 221 2.39 -14.56 0.61
C LEU A 221 3.10 -15.77 0.01
N ILE A 222 3.40 -15.72 -1.28
CA ILE A 222 4.22 -16.69 -1.99
C ILE A 222 5.54 -16.05 -2.38
N ILE A 223 6.64 -16.66 -1.98
CA ILE A 223 7.99 -16.30 -2.40
C ILE A 223 8.47 -17.33 -3.39
N ILE A 224 8.59 -16.94 -4.66
CA ILE A 224 8.96 -17.88 -5.71
C ILE A 224 10.44 -18.21 -5.62
N GLN A 225 11.30 -17.20 -5.60
CA GLN A 225 12.75 -17.37 -5.48
C GLN A 225 13.32 -16.19 -4.69
N ALA A 226 14.14 -16.47 -3.68
CA ALA A 226 14.78 -15.43 -2.88
C ALA A 226 16.21 -15.84 -2.53
N GLY A 227 17.16 -14.96 -2.79
CA GLY A 227 18.52 -15.08 -2.27
C GLY A 227 18.64 -14.51 -0.85
N LYS A 228 19.74 -14.83 -0.18
CA LYS A 228 20.08 -14.29 1.16
C LYS A 228 20.08 -12.74 1.14
N GLY A 229 19.38 -12.11 2.09
CA GLY A 229 19.28 -10.65 2.17
C GLY A 229 18.36 -9.98 1.15
N SER A 230 17.58 -10.74 0.39
CA SER A 230 16.66 -10.17 -0.61
C SER A 230 15.48 -9.43 0.04
N GLY A 231 14.99 -8.37 -0.64
CA GLY A 231 13.81 -7.63 -0.19
C GLY A 231 12.53 -8.48 -0.06
N ALA A 232 12.45 -9.62 -0.76
CA ALA A 232 11.35 -10.57 -0.64
C ALA A 232 11.31 -11.23 0.76
N LEU A 233 12.47 -11.46 1.38
CA LEU A 233 12.54 -11.99 2.75
C LEU A 233 12.04 -10.99 3.79
N ILE A 234 12.28 -9.69 3.58
CA ILE A 234 11.71 -8.62 4.42
C ILE A 234 10.18 -8.63 4.32
N THR A 235 9.63 -8.84 3.12
CA THR A 235 8.17 -8.99 2.93
C THR A 235 7.65 -10.21 3.69
N ALA A 236 8.40 -11.32 3.68
CA ALA A 236 8.04 -12.53 4.43
C ALA A 236 8.01 -12.30 5.95
N GLU A 237 8.95 -11.56 6.49
CA GLU A 237 8.99 -11.21 7.92
C GLU A 237 7.75 -10.42 8.33
N TYR A 238 7.38 -9.39 7.54
CA TYR A 238 6.15 -8.64 7.79
C TYR A 238 4.90 -9.51 7.65
N SER A 239 4.84 -10.39 6.65
CA SER A 239 3.71 -11.30 6.46
C SER A 239 3.51 -12.22 7.67
N ARG A 240 4.60 -12.82 8.20
CA ARG A 240 4.54 -13.63 9.42
C ARG A 240 4.12 -12.80 10.64
N LYS A 241 4.67 -11.56 10.77
CA LYS A 241 4.28 -10.64 11.85
C LYS A 241 2.78 -10.30 11.81
N TYR A 242 2.19 -10.23 10.62
CA TYR A 242 0.77 -9.95 10.43
C TYR A 242 -0.09 -11.22 10.41
N GLY A 243 0.46 -12.39 10.80
CA GLY A 243 -0.25 -13.65 10.85
C GLY A 243 -0.60 -14.25 9.47
N ARG A 244 0.07 -13.79 8.39
CA ARG A 244 -0.20 -14.29 7.04
C ARG A 244 0.56 -15.59 6.78
N LYS A 245 -0.07 -16.54 6.09
CA LYS A 245 0.62 -17.74 5.61
C LYS A 245 1.71 -17.35 4.62
N VAL A 246 2.94 -17.85 4.82
CA VAL A 246 4.07 -17.62 3.91
C VAL A 246 4.53 -18.93 3.32
N GLU A 247 4.43 -19.05 2.01
CA GLU A 247 4.94 -20.20 1.24
C GLU A 247 6.21 -19.80 0.51
N MET A 248 7.23 -20.64 0.56
CA MET A 248 8.50 -20.41 -0.12
C MET A 248 8.77 -21.58 -1.08
N MET A 249 8.72 -21.28 -2.39
CA MET A 249 8.87 -22.30 -3.44
C MET A 249 10.33 -22.71 -3.65
N TRP A 250 11.26 -21.74 -3.62
CA TRP A 250 12.68 -21.97 -3.88
C TRP A 250 13.56 -21.21 -2.89
N LYS A 251 14.43 -21.94 -2.19
CA LYS A 251 15.51 -21.37 -1.38
C LYS A 251 16.81 -21.53 -2.17
N ASN A 252 17.32 -20.44 -2.71
CA ASN A 252 18.72 -20.40 -3.13
C ASN A 252 19.54 -19.89 -1.93
N PHE A 253 20.24 -20.76 -1.29
CA PHE A 253 21.24 -20.44 -0.27
C PHE A 253 22.58 -20.12 -0.92
#